data_f19a3719f9ca51195f59ba8df1e4f6f7
#
_entry.id   f19a3719f9ca51195f59ba8df1e4f6f7
#
_cell.length_a   1.000
_cell.length_b   1.000
_cell.length_c   1.000
_cell.angle_alpha   90.00
_cell.angle_beta   90.00
_cell.angle_gamma   90.00
#
_symmetry.space_group_name_H-M   'P 1'
#
loop_
_entity.id
_entity.type
_entity.pdbx_description
1 polymer ?
#
loop_
_entity_poly.entity_id
_entity_poly.type
_entity_poly.pdbx_seq_one_letter_code
_entity_poly.pdbx_strand_id
1 'polypeptide(L)'
;NSGMEDNLYNGVQTLIYQHNDTVDTLAENINRQLENVGFKNLGVEEVPGLIVLRKTEMPAVLVETGFINSDIDNQLFDKKFDAIVDAIVTGIEESIPLSAQQVPEHYYVQTGLFKYDVNAAYQLERLQILGFDGQIHYEEPYYGVWIGKPKTLDEAVLLQDELRRSGYS
;
A
#
# COMPACT_ATOMS: atom_id res chain seq x y z
N ASN A 1 11.22 -8.79 13.55
CA ASN A 1 12.13 -8.41 14.64
C ASN A 1 12.81 -9.63 15.23
N SER A 2 13.98 -9.51 15.85
CA SER A 2 14.68 -10.60 16.54
C SER A 2 15.32 -10.09 17.81
N GLY A 3 15.02 -10.73 18.95
CA GLY A 3 15.73 -10.51 20.20
C GLY A 3 17.04 -11.29 20.24
N MET A 4 17.92 -10.96 21.21
CA MET A 4 19.19 -11.70 21.38
C MET A 4 19.01 -13.09 22.00
N GLU A 5 17.95 -13.29 22.80
CA GLU A 5 17.61 -14.56 23.45
C GLU A 5 16.18 -14.95 23.10
N ASP A 6 15.92 -16.26 22.99
CA ASP A 6 14.60 -16.79 22.68
C ASP A 6 13.61 -16.44 23.79
N ASN A 7 12.42 -15.99 23.39
CA ASN A 7 11.32 -15.62 24.27
C ASN A 7 11.59 -14.47 25.26
N LEU A 8 12.68 -13.72 25.10
CA LEU A 8 12.99 -12.57 25.94
C LEU A 8 12.10 -11.37 25.60
N TYR A 9 11.86 -11.15 24.31
CA TYR A 9 11.03 -10.06 23.81
C TYR A 9 9.85 -10.60 23.02
N ASN A 10 8.71 -9.90 23.11
CA ASN A 10 7.52 -10.15 22.31
C ASN A 10 6.73 -8.86 22.10
N GLY A 11 5.89 -8.83 21.08
CA GLY A 11 4.97 -7.76 20.80
C GLY A 11 5.24 -7.05 19.48
N VAL A 12 4.44 -6.01 19.21
CA VAL A 12 4.48 -5.19 18.00
C VAL A 12 5.04 -3.82 18.27
N GLN A 13 5.76 -3.27 17.29
CA GLN A 13 6.34 -1.95 17.33
C GLN A 13 6.24 -1.31 15.96
N THR A 14 5.94 -0.01 15.90
CA THR A 14 5.98 0.71 14.65
C THR A 14 7.10 1.75 14.67
N LEU A 15 7.95 1.68 13.64
CA LEU A 15 9.09 2.58 13.46
C LEU A 15 8.71 3.73 12.54
N ILE A 16 9.18 4.92 12.87
CA ILE A 16 8.96 6.15 12.10
C ILE A 16 10.30 6.86 11.83
N TYR A 17 10.33 7.75 10.82
CA TYR A 17 11.52 8.59 10.58
C TYR A 17 11.64 9.71 11.60
N GLN A 18 10.53 10.43 11.83
CA GLN A 18 10.44 11.58 12.74
C GLN A 18 8.99 11.77 13.16
N HIS A 19 8.77 12.16 14.41
CA HIS A 19 7.44 12.45 14.94
C HIS A 19 6.74 13.59 14.20
N ASN A 20 5.50 13.35 13.79
CA ASN A 20 4.52 14.34 13.34
C ASN A 20 3.10 13.77 13.46
N ASP A 21 2.11 14.65 13.54
CA ASP A 21 0.71 14.26 13.82
C ASP A 21 0.17 13.16 12.91
N THR A 22 0.49 13.20 11.61
CA THR A 22 -0.01 12.22 10.62
C THR A 22 0.63 10.85 10.81
N VAL A 23 1.96 10.81 10.94
CA VAL A 23 2.72 9.57 11.07
C VAL A 23 2.49 8.93 12.43
N ASP A 24 2.41 9.74 13.50
CA ASP A 24 2.14 9.26 14.85
C ASP A 24 0.73 8.65 14.93
N THR A 25 -0.28 9.34 14.40
CA THR A 25 -1.66 8.82 14.34
C THR A 25 -1.71 7.48 13.60
N LEU A 26 -1.03 7.37 12.46
CA LEU A 26 -0.99 6.13 11.68
C LEU A 26 -0.32 5.00 12.46
N ALA A 27 0.85 5.26 13.04
CA ALA A 27 1.61 4.27 13.80
C ALA A 27 0.85 3.80 15.05
N GLU A 28 0.27 4.73 15.81
CA GLU A 28 -0.50 4.43 17.03
C GLU A 28 -1.78 3.64 16.74
N ASN A 29 -2.51 3.99 15.66
CA ASN A 29 -3.72 3.27 15.28
C ASN A 29 -3.39 1.82 14.88
N ILE A 30 -2.35 1.59 14.07
CA ILE A 30 -1.91 0.24 13.71
C ILE A 30 -1.51 -0.56 14.94
N ASN A 31 -0.68 0.01 15.82
CA ASN A 31 -0.24 -0.66 17.05
C ASN A 31 -1.42 -1.02 17.94
N ARG A 32 -2.39 -0.12 18.10
CA ARG A 32 -3.61 -0.34 18.89
C ARG A 32 -4.46 -1.49 18.33
N GLN A 33 -4.62 -1.54 17.02
CA GLN A 33 -5.38 -2.62 16.36
C GLN A 33 -4.66 -3.98 16.50
N LEU A 34 -3.34 -4.02 16.40
CA LEU A 34 -2.55 -5.23 16.64
C LEU A 34 -2.59 -5.68 18.11
N GLU A 35 -2.64 -4.73 19.04
CA GLU A 35 -2.85 -5.02 20.46
C GLU A 35 -4.22 -5.69 20.69
N ASN A 36 -5.28 -5.27 20.01
CA ASN A 36 -6.60 -5.91 20.07
C ASN A 36 -6.59 -7.36 19.54
N VAL A 37 -5.68 -7.71 18.64
CA VAL A 37 -5.46 -9.10 18.19
C VAL A 37 -4.82 -9.95 19.29
N GLY A 38 -4.04 -9.33 20.18
CA GLY A 38 -3.42 -9.98 21.33
C GLY A 38 -1.91 -9.78 21.46
N PHE A 39 -1.30 -8.98 20.59
CA PHE A 39 0.11 -8.61 20.74
C PHE A 39 0.31 -7.61 21.87
N LYS A 40 1.49 -7.67 22.48
CA LYS A 40 1.94 -6.61 23.37
C LYS A 40 2.32 -5.39 22.55
N ASN A 41 1.75 -4.23 22.86
CA ASN A 41 2.10 -2.97 22.21
C ASN A 41 3.39 -2.40 22.84
N LEU A 42 4.44 -2.27 22.03
CA LEU A 42 5.74 -1.71 22.43
C LEU A 42 5.88 -0.22 22.08
N GLY A 43 4.86 0.35 21.43
CA GLY A 43 4.82 1.76 21.08
C GLY A 43 5.40 2.09 19.71
N VAL A 44 5.68 3.38 19.54
CA VAL A 44 6.25 3.97 18.32
C VAL A 44 7.68 4.40 18.61
N GLU A 45 8.62 4.08 17.72
CA GLU A 45 10.03 4.43 17.87
C GLU A 45 10.52 5.25 16.68
N GLU A 46 11.24 6.34 16.96
CA GLU A 46 11.90 7.16 15.95
C GLU A 46 13.24 6.53 15.54
N VAL A 47 13.39 6.16 14.26
CA VAL A 47 14.58 5.52 13.69
C VAL A 47 15.03 6.25 12.42
N PRO A 48 15.71 7.41 12.55
CA PRO A 48 16.06 8.27 11.41
C PRO A 48 17.08 7.64 10.44
N GLY A 49 17.72 6.54 10.82
CA GLY A 49 18.69 5.81 10.00
C GLY A 49 18.07 5.00 8.86
N LEU A 50 16.77 4.68 8.91
CA LEU A 50 16.11 3.84 7.93
C LEU A 50 15.80 4.61 6.63
N ILE A 51 16.46 4.19 5.53
CA ILE A 51 16.33 4.87 4.23
C ILE A 51 14.88 4.82 3.73
N VAL A 52 14.19 3.71 3.91
CA VAL A 52 12.79 3.51 3.48
C VAL A 52 11.82 4.50 4.14
N LEU A 53 12.09 4.92 5.36
CA LEU A 53 11.30 5.93 6.06
C LEU A 53 11.73 7.35 5.70
N ARG A 54 13.06 7.58 5.57
CA ARG A 54 13.64 8.91 5.36
C ARG A 54 13.47 9.45 3.95
N LYS A 55 13.44 8.58 2.92
CA LYS A 55 13.43 8.96 1.49
C LYS A 55 12.06 8.90 0.85
N THR A 56 11.05 8.48 1.57
CA THR A 56 9.67 8.46 1.11
C THR A 56 9.05 9.84 1.27
N GLU A 57 8.41 10.37 0.22
CA GLU A 57 7.74 11.68 0.23
C GLU A 57 6.37 11.64 0.91
N MET A 58 5.74 10.47 0.95
CA MET A 58 4.48 10.23 1.64
C MET A 58 4.70 9.87 3.11
N PRO A 59 3.70 10.03 4.00
CA PRO A 59 3.76 9.47 5.34
C PRO A 59 4.12 7.99 5.30
N ALA A 60 5.17 7.60 6.02
CA ALA A 60 5.72 6.25 5.98
C ALA A 60 5.95 5.72 7.40
N VAL A 61 5.53 4.48 7.62
CA VAL A 61 5.77 3.72 8.83
C VAL A 61 6.31 2.34 8.49
N LEU A 62 7.10 1.75 9.39
CA LEU A 62 7.54 0.36 9.30
C LEU A 62 6.96 -0.40 10.48
N VAL A 63 6.03 -1.32 10.21
CA VAL A 63 5.35 -2.11 11.24
C VAL A 63 6.12 -3.40 11.48
N GLU A 64 6.64 -3.57 12.69
CA GLU A 64 7.25 -4.80 13.16
C GLU A 64 6.22 -5.60 13.94
N THR A 65 5.65 -6.62 13.28
CA THR A 65 4.49 -7.38 13.78
C THR A 65 4.85 -8.52 14.72
N GLY A 66 6.01 -8.48 15.35
CA GLY A 66 6.42 -9.49 16.32
C GLY A 66 7.90 -9.86 16.24
N PHE A 67 8.32 -10.73 17.13
CA PHE A 67 9.69 -11.26 17.19
C PHE A 67 9.72 -12.71 16.70
N ILE A 68 10.56 -12.99 15.72
CA ILE A 68 10.67 -14.32 15.11
C ILE A 68 11.11 -15.40 16.11
N ASN A 69 11.82 -15.01 17.15
CA ASN A 69 12.25 -15.88 18.23
C ASN A 69 11.35 -15.82 19.49
N SER A 70 10.09 -15.36 19.32
CA SER A 70 9.04 -15.36 20.34
C SER A 70 7.98 -16.42 20.02
N ASP A 71 7.85 -17.45 20.85
CA ASP A 71 6.82 -18.47 20.71
C ASP A 71 5.41 -17.89 20.81
N ILE A 72 5.23 -16.83 21.63
CA ILE A 72 3.94 -16.14 21.80
C ILE A 72 3.56 -15.45 20.48
N ASP A 73 4.46 -14.68 19.89
CA ASP A 73 4.19 -13.95 18.65
C ASP A 73 3.98 -14.92 17.48
N ASN A 74 4.80 -15.97 17.38
CA ASN A 74 4.67 -17.01 16.36
C ASN A 74 3.32 -17.73 16.47
N GLN A 75 2.85 -18.04 17.67
CA GLN A 75 1.52 -18.64 17.87
C GLN A 75 0.38 -17.70 17.46
N LEU A 76 0.51 -16.39 17.70
CA LEU A 76 -0.46 -15.41 17.22
C LEU A 76 -0.49 -15.36 15.69
N PHE A 77 0.68 -15.34 15.03
CA PHE A 77 0.78 -15.41 13.58
C PHE A 77 0.10 -16.64 13.01
N ASP A 78 0.41 -17.82 13.52
CA ASP A 78 -0.13 -19.09 13.03
C ASP A 78 -1.66 -19.19 13.20
N LYS A 79 -2.19 -18.64 14.28
CA LYS A 79 -3.62 -18.79 14.63
C LYS A 79 -4.50 -17.64 14.17
N LYS A 80 -3.93 -16.45 13.94
CA LYS A 80 -4.70 -15.21 13.74
C LYS A 80 -4.19 -14.37 12.57
N PHE A 81 -3.61 -14.98 11.54
CA PHE A 81 -3.05 -14.27 10.41
C PHE A 81 -4.02 -13.28 9.77
N ASP A 82 -5.25 -13.72 9.46
CA ASP A 82 -6.27 -12.86 8.86
C ASP A 82 -6.63 -11.68 9.78
N ALA A 83 -6.75 -11.91 11.09
CA ALA A 83 -7.03 -10.86 12.06
C ALA A 83 -5.85 -9.84 12.16
N ILE A 84 -4.62 -10.28 11.96
CA ILE A 84 -3.44 -9.39 11.89
C ILE A 84 -3.53 -8.50 10.65
N VAL A 85 -3.88 -9.07 9.49
CA VAL A 85 -4.09 -8.31 8.26
C VAL A 85 -5.20 -7.28 8.43
N ASP A 86 -6.37 -7.70 8.95
CA ASP A 86 -7.52 -6.83 9.20
C ASP A 86 -7.17 -5.70 10.18
N ALA A 87 -6.37 -5.99 11.22
CA ALA A 87 -5.92 -5.01 12.19
C ALA A 87 -5.05 -3.90 11.54
N ILE A 88 -4.12 -4.28 10.68
CA ILE A 88 -3.27 -3.32 9.96
C ILE A 88 -4.12 -2.47 9.03
N VAL A 89 -5.02 -3.08 8.25
CA VAL A 89 -5.93 -2.36 7.34
C VAL A 89 -6.81 -1.39 8.12
N THR A 90 -7.44 -1.83 9.21
CA THR A 90 -8.28 -0.98 10.06
C THR A 90 -7.49 0.19 10.64
N GLY A 91 -6.27 -0.05 11.13
CA GLY A 91 -5.40 1.03 11.64
C GLY A 91 -5.05 2.08 10.60
N ILE A 92 -4.85 1.66 9.34
CA ILE A 92 -4.63 2.57 8.20
C ILE A 92 -5.91 3.37 7.90
N GLU A 93 -7.05 2.69 7.78
CA GLU A 93 -8.35 3.33 7.48
C GLU A 93 -8.74 4.38 8.52
N GLU A 94 -8.55 4.10 9.80
CA GLU A 94 -8.81 5.03 10.90
C GLU A 94 -7.89 6.27 10.88
N SER A 95 -6.74 6.16 10.23
CA SER A 95 -5.75 7.24 10.12
C SER A 95 -5.96 8.15 8.90
N ILE A 96 -6.73 7.68 7.91
CA ILE A 96 -7.02 8.44 6.70
C ILE A 96 -8.30 9.27 6.92
N PRO A 97 -8.24 10.61 6.88
CA PRO A 97 -9.44 11.43 6.98
C PRO A 97 -10.50 11.00 5.97
N LEU A 98 -11.74 10.82 6.41
CA LEU A 98 -12.87 10.44 5.55
C LEU A 98 -13.04 11.36 4.33
N SER A 99 -12.59 12.62 4.42
CA SER A 99 -12.55 13.56 3.30
C SER A 99 -11.53 13.20 2.21
N ALA A 100 -10.56 12.34 2.50
CA ALA A 100 -9.58 11.85 1.52
C ALA A 100 -10.03 10.54 0.84
N GLN A 101 -11.06 9.90 1.35
CA GLN A 101 -11.70 8.73 0.73
C GLN A 101 -12.70 9.15 -0.36
N GLN A 102 -12.26 9.96 -1.32
CA GLN A 102 -13.00 10.05 -2.57
C GLN A 102 -12.77 8.74 -3.32
N VAL A 103 -13.71 7.80 -3.16
CA VAL A 103 -13.78 6.65 -4.08
C VAL A 103 -13.88 7.27 -5.48
N PRO A 104 -12.90 7.06 -6.36
CA PRO A 104 -12.97 7.62 -7.70
C PRO A 104 -14.23 7.11 -8.38
N GLU A 105 -14.91 7.96 -9.14
CA GLU A 105 -16.11 7.59 -9.89
C GLU A 105 -15.80 6.43 -10.87
N HIS A 106 -14.55 6.40 -11.36
CA HIS A 106 -14.01 5.38 -12.25
C HIS A 106 -12.53 5.14 -11.99
N TYR A 107 -12.09 3.94 -12.23
CA TYR A 107 -10.69 3.56 -12.32
C TYR A 107 -10.22 3.57 -13.78
N TYR A 108 -8.93 3.64 -14.00
CA TYR A 108 -8.30 3.47 -15.30
C TYR A 108 -7.09 2.55 -15.16
N VAL A 109 -6.83 1.74 -16.18
CA VAL A 109 -5.58 0.98 -16.24
C VAL A 109 -4.59 1.77 -17.08
N GLN A 110 -3.51 2.26 -16.47
CA GLN A 110 -2.43 2.93 -17.20
C GLN A 110 -1.51 1.90 -17.82
N THR A 111 -1.44 1.88 -19.14
CA THR A 111 -0.63 0.92 -19.91
C THR A 111 0.68 1.50 -20.41
N GLY A 112 0.89 2.79 -20.27
CA GLY A 112 2.13 3.46 -20.66
C GLY A 112 2.18 4.90 -20.18
N LEU A 113 3.42 5.40 -20.03
CA LEU A 113 3.72 6.80 -19.70
C LEU A 113 4.82 7.29 -20.64
N PHE A 114 4.52 8.34 -21.42
CA PHE A 114 5.37 8.79 -22.50
C PHE A 114 5.71 10.26 -22.36
N LYS A 115 6.96 10.60 -22.73
CA LYS A 115 7.40 11.99 -22.77
C LYS A 115 6.83 12.75 -23.99
N TYR A 116 6.49 12.04 -25.07
CA TYR A 116 5.99 12.60 -26.31
C TYR A 116 4.59 12.06 -26.61
N ASP A 117 3.68 12.95 -26.99
CA ASP A 117 2.28 12.64 -27.33
C ASP A 117 2.13 11.61 -28.46
N VAL A 118 2.99 11.71 -29.49
CA VAL A 118 2.99 10.78 -30.63
C VAL A 118 3.19 9.32 -30.20
N ASN A 119 3.99 9.06 -29.17
CA ASN A 119 4.21 7.72 -28.66
C ASN A 119 3.00 7.19 -27.89
N ALA A 120 2.35 8.07 -27.10
CA ALA A 120 1.10 7.74 -26.44
C ALA A 120 -0.03 7.47 -27.44
N ALA A 121 -0.13 8.29 -28.50
CA ALA A 121 -1.11 8.11 -29.57
C ALA A 121 -0.89 6.77 -30.31
N TYR A 122 0.33 6.43 -30.62
CA TYR A 122 0.67 5.16 -31.26
C TYR A 122 0.28 3.94 -30.40
N GLN A 123 0.55 4.01 -29.09
CA GLN A 123 0.14 2.93 -28.21
C GLN A 123 -1.38 2.83 -28.08
N LEU A 124 -2.07 3.96 -27.95
CA LEU A 124 -3.52 3.99 -27.85
C LEU A 124 -4.18 3.39 -29.11
N GLU A 125 -3.72 3.77 -30.30
CA GLU A 125 -4.23 3.22 -31.57
C GLU A 125 -4.10 1.69 -31.61
N ARG A 126 -2.95 1.16 -31.21
CA ARG A 126 -2.74 -0.30 -31.17
C ARG A 126 -3.69 -1.00 -30.20
N LEU A 127 -3.93 -0.41 -29.03
CA LEU A 127 -4.88 -0.94 -28.04
C LEU A 127 -6.33 -0.88 -28.56
N GLN A 128 -6.70 0.18 -29.27
CA GLN A 128 -8.02 0.31 -29.90
C GLN A 128 -8.24 -0.73 -31.00
N ILE A 129 -7.21 -1.07 -31.80
CA ILE A 129 -7.28 -2.16 -32.77
C ILE A 129 -7.55 -3.51 -32.11
N LEU A 130 -7.05 -3.72 -30.87
CA LEU A 130 -7.30 -4.92 -30.09
C LEU A 130 -8.67 -4.89 -29.35
N GLY A 131 -9.43 -3.81 -29.50
CA GLY A 131 -10.75 -3.67 -28.93
C GLY A 131 -10.80 -3.01 -27.55
N PHE A 132 -9.68 -2.50 -27.05
CA PHE A 132 -9.63 -1.76 -25.79
C PHE A 132 -9.98 -0.29 -26.01
N ASP A 133 -10.98 0.21 -25.27
CA ASP A 133 -11.31 1.63 -25.24
C ASP A 133 -10.41 2.38 -24.25
N GLY A 134 -9.94 3.56 -24.66
CA GLY A 134 -9.03 4.33 -23.83
C GLY A 134 -8.84 5.77 -24.27
N GLN A 135 -8.04 6.48 -23.52
CA GLN A 135 -7.73 7.90 -23.74
C GLN A 135 -6.30 8.23 -23.34
N ILE A 136 -5.78 9.35 -23.88
CA ILE A 136 -4.52 9.92 -23.44
C ILE A 136 -4.82 10.94 -22.35
N HIS A 137 -4.13 10.82 -21.22
CA HIS A 137 -4.15 11.77 -20.11
C HIS A 137 -2.81 12.49 -20.05
N TYR A 138 -2.83 13.82 -20.11
CA TYR A 138 -1.62 14.63 -19.95
C TYR A 138 -1.46 15.05 -18.49
N GLU A 139 -0.35 14.66 -17.89
CA GLU A 139 0.10 15.11 -16.58
C GLU A 139 1.56 15.53 -16.72
N GLU A 140 1.78 16.84 -16.66
CA GLU A 140 3.09 17.45 -16.97
C GLU A 140 4.25 16.76 -16.25
N PRO A 141 5.31 16.34 -16.98
CA PRO A 141 5.56 16.50 -18.41
C PRO A 141 5.22 15.26 -19.28
N TYR A 142 4.31 14.39 -18.82
CA TYR A 142 4.09 13.08 -19.42
C TYR A 142 2.68 12.89 -19.98
N TYR A 143 2.56 11.98 -20.95
CA TYR A 143 1.31 11.51 -21.54
C TYR A 143 1.06 10.07 -21.13
N GLY A 144 0.07 9.85 -20.27
CA GLY A 144 -0.40 8.53 -19.84
C GLY A 144 -1.42 7.96 -20.81
N VAL A 145 -1.33 6.67 -21.12
CA VAL A 145 -2.38 5.95 -21.85
C VAL A 145 -3.24 5.21 -20.87
N TRP A 146 -4.49 5.65 -20.70
CA TRP A 146 -5.48 5.16 -19.77
C TRP A 146 -6.55 4.34 -20.46
N ILE A 147 -6.74 3.11 -20.04
CA ILE A 147 -7.65 2.15 -20.66
C ILE A 147 -8.82 1.86 -19.75
N GLY A 148 -10.03 1.79 -20.36
CA GLY A 148 -11.28 1.46 -19.70
C GLY A 148 -11.79 2.53 -18.75
N LYS A 149 -12.91 2.23 -18.12
CA LYS A 149 -13.54 2.99 -17.03
C LYS A 149 -14.22 2.03 -16.04
N PRO A 150 -13.48 1.07 -15.46
CA PRO A 150 -14.05 0.18 -14.46
C PRO A 150 -14.54 0.98 -13.25
N LYS A 151 -15.65 0.53 -12.67
CA LYS A 151 -16.29 1.19 -11.52
C LYS A 151 -15.74 0.70 -10.20
N THR A 152 -15.13 -0.47 -10.18
CA THR A 152 -14.54 -1.07 -8.99
C THR A 152 -13.07 -1.41 -9.23
N LEU A 153 -12.32 -1.56 -8.14
CA LEU A 153 -10.93 -2.01 -8.21
C LEU A 153 -10.82 -3.43 -8.80
N ASP A 154 -11.75 -4.32 -8.46
CA ASP A 154 -11.78 -5.70 -8.97
C ASP A 154 -11.95 -5.71 -10.50
N GLU A 155 -12.85 -4.89 -11.03
CA GLU A 155 -13.01 -4.73 -12.48
C GLU A 155 -11.73 -4.18 -13.13
N ALA A 156 -11.03 -3.26 -12.46
CA ALA A 156 -9.76 -2.71 -12.95
C ALA A 156 -8.65 -3.78 -12.98
N VAL A 157 -8.59 -4.64 -11.97
CA VAL A 157 -7.66 -5.78 -11.91
C VAL A 157 -7.94 -6.78 -13.04
N LEU A 158 -9.22 -7.10 -13.30
CA LEU A 158 -9.61 -7.98 -14.41
C LEU A 158 -9.20 -7.39 -15.76
N LEU A 159 -9.43 -6.09 -15.98
CA LEU A 159 -9.00 -5.39 -17.19
C LEU A 159 -7.47 -5.38 -17.33
N GLN A 160 -6.75 -5.18 -16.23
CA GLN A 160 -5.29 -5.25 -16.23
C GLN A 160 -4.77 -6.64 -16.65
N ASP A 161 -5.39 -7.71 -16.17
CA ASP A 161 -5.03 -9.07 -16.54
C ASP A 161 -5.31 -9.37 -18.01
N GLU A 162 -6.40 -8.83 -18.56
CA GLU A 162 -6.72 -8.95 -19.98
C GLU A 162 -5.68 -8.21 -20.86
N LEU A 163 -5.30 -7.01 -20.47
CA LEU A 163 -4.24 -6.24 -21.11
C LEU A 163 -2.89 -6.96 -21.09
N ARG A 164 -2.53 -7.56 -19.95
CA ARG A 164 -1.29 -8.37 -19.84
C ARG A 164 -1.31 -9.56 -20.78
N ARG A 165 -2.42 -10.28 -20.90
CA ARG A 165 -2.55 -11.41 -21.86
C ARG A 165 -2.43 -10.95 -23.30
N SER A 166 -2.78 -9.70 -23.58
CA SER A 166 -2.64 -9.06 -24.91
C SER A 166 -1.25 -8.45 -25.15
N GLY A 167 -0.31 -8.61 -24.19
CA GLY A 167 1.09 -8.17 -24.30
C GLY A 167 1.35 -6.75 -23.80
N TYR A 168 0.43 -6.18 -23.02
CA TYR A 168 0.59 -4.86 -22.39
C TYR A 168 0.68 -5.00 -20.86
N SER A 169 1.73 -4.43 -20.27
CA SER A 169 1.99 -4.45 -18.82
C SER A 169 2.27 -3.05 -18.32
#